data_17387188262212a11489da22a25c264a
#
_entry.id   17387188262212a11489da22a25c264a
#
_cell.length_a   1.000
_cell.length_b   1.000
_cell.length_c   1.000
_cell.angle_alpha   90.00
_cell.angle_beta   90.00
_cell.angle_gamma   90.00
#
_symmetry.space_group_name_H-M   'P 1'
#
loop_
_entity.id
_entity.type
_entity.pdbx_description
1 polymer ?
#
loop_
_entity_poly.entity_id
_entity_poly.type
_entity_poly.pdbx_seq_one_letter_code
_entity_poly.pdbx_strand_id
1 'polypeptide(L)'
;MDPVIKRKAEELVYQAGSRREKSECIIQFVRDQILYCLDEWDVKPLDVLKKGRGMCAGKALLAATLHRAVRIPVRFKVIKIFGEEGLFDFLKKKLEAGALPSLSPEEREKIIKDILSLPPYRDHIVLQIFLDREWIDFDIARDTDLDTGMRALGIWKKREIFSEEGIFHSLDGWLRRRMERRAVRQGRALFFQVVNQVIEEVRMKGRSIR
;
A
#
# COMPACT_ATOMS: atom_id res chain seq x y z
N MET A 1 14.80 -17.67 3.91
CA MET A 1 13.59 -17.35 3.09
C MET A 1 12.52 -18.38 3.37
N ASP A 2 11.28 -17.92 3.57
CA ASP A 2 10.14 -18.81 3.84
C ASP A 2 9.82 -19.70 2.62
N PRO A 3 9.63 -21.04 2.80
CA PRO A 3 9.37 -21.96 1.69
C PRO A 3 8.08 -21.66 0.91
N VAL A 4 7.05 -21.12 1.58
CA VAL A 4 5.77 -20.76 0.94
C VAL A 4 5.98 -19.59 -0.03
N ILE A 5 6.74 -18.58 0.39
CA ILE A 5 7.05 -17.43 -0.48
C ILE A 5 7.93 -17.86 -1.65
N LYS A 6 8.92 -18.74 -1.41
CA LYS A 6 9.77 -19.25 -2.47
C LYS A 6 8.96 -19.98 -3.54
N ARG A 7 8.09 -20.93 -3.11
CA ARG A 7 7.21 -21.67 -4.02
C ARG A 7 6.28 -20.75 -4.80
N LYS A 8 5.70 -19.73 -4.12
CA LYS A 8 4.85 -18.75 -4.80
C LYS A 8 5.61 -17.93 -5.85
N ALA A 9 6.84 -17.55 -5.55
CA ALA A 9 7.68 -16.85 -6.53
C ALA A 9 7.98 -17.70 -7.76
N GLU A 10 8.34 -18.98 -7.56
CA GLU A 10 8.60 -19.95 -8.64
C GLU A 10 7.34 -20.17 -9.49
N GLU A 11 6.18 -20.33 -8.87
CA GLU A 11 4.87 -20.45 -9.55
C GLU A 11 4.59 -19.23 -10.44
N LEU A 12 4.76 -18.01 -9.90
CA LEU A 12 4.48 -16.78 -10.63
C LEU A 12 5.35 -16.60 -11.89
N VAL A 13 6.59 -17.10 -11.86
CA VAL A 13 7.54 -16.89 -12.96
C VAL A 13 7.76 -18.12 -13.82
N TYR A 14 6.96 -19.17 -13.63
CA TYR A 14 7.18 -20.48 -14.28
C TYR A 14 7.27 -20.40 -15.81
N GLN A 15 6.48 -19.53 -16.44
CA GLN A 15 6.46 -19.36 -17.90
C GLN A 15 7.30 -18.17 -18.38
N ALA A 16 7.90 -17.41 -17.49
CA ALA A 16 8.64 -16.21 -17.85
C ALA A 16 10.07 -16.54 -18.31
N GLY A 17 10.42 -16.18 -19.53
CA GLY A 17 11.72 -16.45 -20.15
C GLY A 17 12.81 -15.45 -19.76
N SER A 18 12.46 -14.21 -19.50
CA SER A 18 13.39 -13.13 -19.20
C SER A 18 13.28 -12.61 -17.77
N ARG A 19 14.31 -11.90 -17.29
CA ARG A 19 14.28 -11.22 -15.98
C ARG A 19 13.18 -10.18 -15.92
N ARG A 20 12.92 -9.46 -17.00
CA ARG A 20 11.87 -8.46 -17.11
C ARG A 20 10.48 -9.09 -16.96
N GLU A 21 10.20 -10.14 -17.73
CA GLU A 21 8.91 -10.86 -17.63
C GLU A 21 8.68 -11.45 -16.23
N LYS A 22 9.72 -12.03 -15.61
CA LYS A 22 9.63 -12.51 -14.21
C LYS A 22 9.25 -11.39 -13.26
N SER A 23 9.86 -10.23 -13.42
CA SER A 23 9.56 -9.05 -12.60
C SER A 23 8.13 -8.56 -12.82
N GLU A 24 7.67 -8.48 -14.07
CA GLU A 24 6.32 -8.05 -14.43
C GLU A 24 5.25 -8.98 -13.83
N CYS A 25 5.43 -10.29 -13.91
CA CYS A 25 4.54 -11.27 -13.26
C CYS A 25 4.42 -11.03 -11.74
N ILE A 26 5.54 -10.81 -11.06
CA ILE A 26 5.55 -10.54 -9.62
C ILE A 26 4.89 -9.21 -9.30
N ILE A 27 5.22 -8.14 -10.05
CA ILE A 27 4.64 -6.81 -9.87
C ILE A 27 3.13 -6.86 -10.05
N GLN A 28 2.65 -7.46 -11.14
CA GLN A 28 1.23 -7.58 -11.42
C GLN A 28 0.51 -8.36 -10.32
N PHE A 29 1.07 -9.49 -9.87
CA PHE A 29 0.52 -10.26 -8.77
C PHE A 29 0.41 -9.42 -7.49
N VAL A 30 1.49 -8.76 -7.07
CA VAL A 30 1.47 -7.99 -5.81
C VAL A 30 0.60 -6.74 -5.94
N ARG A 31 0.56 -6.09 -7.11
CA ARG A 31 -0.30 -4.93 -7.33
C ARG A 31 -1.78 -5.30 -7.28
N ASP A 32 -2.20 -6.36 -8.00
CA ASP A 32 -3.61 -6.60 -8.29
C ASP A 32 -4.24 -7.76 -7.49
N GLN A 33 -3.43 -8.71 -7.00
CA GLN A 33 -3.93 -9.83 -6.17
C GLN A 33 -3.71 -9.61 -4.67
N ILE A 34 -2.83 -8.66 -4.30
CA ILE A 34 -2.68 -8.21 -2.92
C ILE A 34 -3.34 -6.84 -2.80
N LEU A 35 -4.56 -6.80 -2.31
CA LEU A 35 -5.37 -5.58 -2.28
C LEU A 35 -4.79 -4.55 -1.32
N TYR A 36 -4.83 -3.26 -1.70
CA TYR A 36 -4.39 -2.18 -0.81
C TYR A 36 -5.37 -2.01 0.36
N CYS A 37 -4.83 -1.89 1.55
CA CYS A 37 -5.56 -1.50 2.76
C CYS A 37 -4.64 -0.76 3.72
N LEU A 38 -5.19 -0.03 4.68
CA LEU A 38 -4.42 0.42 5.84
C LEU A 38 -4.17 -0.76 6.77
N ASP A 39 -2.92 -0.97 7.15
CA ASP A 39 -2.46 -2.04 8.02
C ASP A 39 -1.28 -1.55 8.86
N GLU A 40 -0.72 -2.40 9.72
CA GLU A 40 0.50 -2.09 10.44
C GLU A 40 1.71 -2.09 9.49
N TRP A 41 2.74 -1.30 9.87
CA TRP A 41 3.93 -1.12 9.02
C TRP A 41 4.85 -2.32 8.99
N ASP A 42 4.85 -3.13 10.05
CA ASP A 42 5.76 -4.25 10.30
C ASP A 42 5.18 -5.62 9.96
N VAL A 43 4.10 -5.65 9.16
CA VAL A 43 3.49 -6.91 8.73
C VAL A 43 4.48 -7.70 7.89
N LYS A 44 4.71 -8.96 8.28
CA LYS A 44 5.64 -9.84 7.60
C LYS A 44 5.15 -10.20 6.20
N PRO A 45 6.06 -10.41 5.22
CA PRO A 45 5.68 -10.78 3.84
C PRO A 45 4.75 -12.00 3.75
N LEU A 46 4.98 -13.02 4.56
CA LEU A 46 4.13 -14.21 4.60
C LEU A 46 2.70 -13.89 5.05
N ASP A 47 2.54 -13.01 6.03
CA ASP A 47 1.22 -12.64 6.53
C ASP A 47 0.48 -11.77 5.51
N VAL A 48 1.18 -10.89 4.79
CA VAL A 48 0.61 -10.12 3.66
C VAL A 48 0.13 -11.09 2.56
N LEU A 49 0.95 -12.08 2.22
CA LEU A 49 0.59 -13.11 1.22
C LEU A 49 -0.67 -13.89 1.65
N LYS A 50 -0.71 -14.36 2.90
CA LYS A 50 -1.85 -15.11 3.45
C LYS A 50 -3.13 -14.28 3.56
N LYS A 51 -3.01 -13.00 3.98
CA LYS A 51 -4.15 -12.08 4.08
C LYS A 51 -4.69 -11.64 2.71
N GLY A 52 -3.88 -11.71 1.65
CA GLY A 52 -4.21 -11.16 0.33
C GLY A 52 -4.37 -9.63 0.32
N ARG A 53 -3.85 -8.95 1.35
CA ARG A 53 -3.96 -7.48 1.46
C ARG A 53 -2.82 -6.88 2.29
N GLY A 54 -2.51 -5.60 2.05
CA GLY A 54 -1.51 -4.87 2.80
C GLY A 54 -1.35 -3.42 2.34
N MET A 55 -0.73 -2.61 3.17
CA MET A 55 -0.36 -1.24 2.78
C MET A 55 0.95 -1.21 1.97
N CYS A 56 1.39 -0.03 1.55
CA CYS A 56 2.58 0.15 0.71
C CYS A 56 3.81 -0.59 1.25
N ALA A 57 4.07 -0.54 2.56
CA ALA A 57 5.22 -1.23 3.18
C ALA A 57 5.10 -2.75 3.07
N GLY A 58 3.97 -3.31 3.47
CA GLY A 58 3.73 -4.76 3.40
C GLY A 58 3.79 -5.30 1.98
N LYS A 59 3.16 -4.61 1.02
CA LYS A 59 3.20 -4.98 -0.40
C LYS A 59 4.62 -4.88 -0.96
N ALA A 60 5.37 -3.81 -0.64
CA ALA A 60 6.76 -3.67 -1.08
C ALA A 60 7.68 -4.74 -0.49
N LEU A 61 7.52 -5.08 0.79
CA LEU A 61 8.27 -6.17 1.44
C LEU A 61 7.97 -7.53 0.81
N LEU A 62 6.70 -7.83 0.53
CA LEU A 62 6.31 -9.06 -0.16
C LEU A 62 6.91 -9.12 -1.56
N ALA A 63 6.76 -8.06 -2.36
CA ALA A 63 7.32 -7.99 -3.70
C ALA A 63 8.84 -8.16 -3.69
N ALA A 64 9.54 -7.48 -2.77
CA ALA A 64 10.99 -7.60 -2.63
C ALA A 64 11.40 -9.04 -2.28
N THR A 65 10.64 -9.71 -1.41
CA THR A 65 10.94 -11.10 -1.02
C THR A 65 10.72 -12.07 -2.18
N LEU A 66 9.64 -11.89 -2.96
CA LEU A 66 9.37 -12.67 -4.18
C LEU A 66 10.47 -12.48 -5.24
N HIS A 67 10.89 -11.23 -5.51
CA HIS A 67 11.98 -10.96 -6.46
C HIS A 67 13.31 -11.59 -6.03
N ARG A 68 13.65 -11.48 -4.74
CA ARG A 68 14.88 -12.10 -4.19
C ARG A 68 14.84 -13.62 -4.28
N ALA A 69 13.66 -14.24 -4.17
CA ALA A 69 13.48 -15.69 -4.34
C ALA A 69 13.90 -16.16 -5.73
N VAL A 70 13.69 -15.33 -6.76
CA VAL A 70 14.06 -15.62 -8.16
C VAL A 70 15.33 -14.85 -8.60
N ARG A 71 16.14 -14.42 -7.63
CA ARG A 71 17.45 -13.78 -7.82
C ARG A 71 17.41 -12.47 -8.63
N ILE A 72 16.34 -11.69 -8.49
CA ILE A 72 16.24 -10.34 -9.06
C ILE A 72 16.60 -9.32 -7.97
N PRO A 73 17.64 -8.46 -8.22
CA PRO A 73 18.02 -7.46 -7.22
C PRO A 73 16.93 -6.40 -7.02
N VAL A 74 16.66 -6.09 -5.75
CA VAL A 74 15.67 -5.08 -5.36
C VAL A 74 16.15 -4.28 -4.17
N ARG A 75 15.69 -3.03 -4.10
CA ARG A 75 15.88 -2.13 -2.97
C ARG A 75 14.63 -1.26 -2.77
N PHE A 76 14.56 -0.52 -1.70
CA PHE A 76 13.42 0.31 -1.34
C PHE A 76 13.80 1.78 -1.42
N LYS A 77 12.99 2.57 -2.08
CA LYS A 77 13.04 4.02 -2.05
C LYS A 77 11.95 4.50 -1.10
N VAL A 78 12.34 5.19 -0.05
CA VAL A 78 11.41 5.78 0.91
C VAL A 78 11.27 7.26 0.60
N ILE A 79 10.04 7.69 0.38
CA ILE A 79 9.67 9.05 0.03
C ILE A 79 8.54 9.56 0.92
N LYS A 80 8.40 10.87 0.99
CA LYS A 80 7.18 11.51 1.49
C LYS A 80 6.39 12.03 0.31
N ILE A 81 5.09 11.78 0.30
CA ILE A 81 4.20 12.18 -0.78
C ILE A 81 3.03 13.00 -0.27
N PHE A 82 2.56 13.92 -1.11
CA PHE A 82 1.19 14.41 -1.08
C PHE A 82 0.29 13.51 -1.94
N GLY A 83 -1.03 13.64 -1.83
CA GLY A 83 -1.94 13.07 -2.84
C GLY A 83 -2.78 11.88 -2.43
N GLU A 84 -2.79 11.51 -1.14
CA GLU A 84 -3.87 10.65 -0.61
C GLU A 84 -5.05 11.46 -0.05
N GLU A 85 -4.96 12.78 -0.13
CA GLU A 85 -5.97 13.72 0.34
C GLU A 85 -7.35 13.44 -0.29
N GLY A 86 -7.41 13.07 -1.57
CA GLY A 86 -8.68 12.77 -2.23
C GLY A 86 -9.48 11.67 -1.57
N LEU A 87 -8.84 10.60 -1.08
CA LEU A 87 -9.51 9.53 -0.34
C LEU A 87 -9.96 10.00 1.05
N PHE A 88 -9.13 10.75 1.76
CA PHE A 88 -9.47 11.28 3.07
C PHE A 88 -10.50 12.40 3.00
N ASP A 89 -10.45 13.27 1.98
CA ASP A 89 -11.49 14.26 1.71
C ASP A 89 -12.84 13.60 1.40
N PHE A 90 -12.83 12.52 0.62
CA PHE A 90 -14.02 11.73 0.32
C PHE A 90 -14.59 11.07 1.59
N LEU A 91 -13.74 10.45 2.41
CA LEU A 91 -14.15 9.88 3.69
C LEU A 91 -14.74 10.96 4.61
N LYS A 92 -14.09 12.12 4.74
CA LYS A 92 -14.57 13.23 5.56
C LYS A 92 -15.96 13.69 5.12
N LYS A 93 -16.19 13.90 3.82
CA LYS A 93 -17.51 14.25 3.28
C LYS A 93 -18.57 13.20 3.60
N LYS A 94 -18.25 11.91 3.53
CA LYS A 94 -19.16 10.82 3.91
C LYS A 94 -19.51 10.85 5.40
N LEU A 95 -18.54 11.12 6.26
CA LEU A 95 -18.76 11.24 7.71
C LEU A 95 -19.67 12.42 8.05
N GLU A 96 -19.40 13.59 7.45
CA GLU A 96 -20.17 14.81 7.61
C GLU A 96 -21.63 14.65 7.11
N ALA A 97 -21.81 13.93 6.01
CA ALA A 97 -23.13 13.60 5.45
C ALA A 97 -23.88 12.49 6.19
N GLY A 98 -23.28 11.88 7.22
CA GLY A 98 -23.90 10.73 7.92
C GLY A 98 -24.01 9.45 7.09
N ALA A 99 -23.28 9.36 5.97
CA ALA A 99 -23.36 8.24 5.02
C ALA A 99 -22.68 6.94 5.52
N LEU A 100 -22.25 6.91 6.78
CA LEU A 100 -21.74 5.73 7.48
C LEU A 100 -22.60 5.50 8.74
N PRO A 101 -23.82 4.92 8.58
CA PRO A 101 -24.82 4.86 9.63
C PRO A 101 -24.44 3.93 10.80
N SER A 102 -23.46 3.05 10.60
CA SER A 102 -22.95 2.16 11.67
C SER A 102 -22.10 2.88 12.72
N LEU A 103 -21.73 4.15 12.49
CA LEU A 103 -20.94 4.95 13.41
C LEU A 103 -21.81 5.89 14.25
N SER A 104 -21.52 5.97 15.56
CA SER A 104 -22.12 6.98 16.42
C SER A 104 -21.64 8.39 16.05
N PRO A 105 -22.35 9.46 16.46
CA PRO A 105 -21.89 10.84 16.26
C PRO A 105 -20.48 11.08 16.82
N GLU A 106 -20.19 10.56 18.01
CA GLU A 106 -18.91 10.71 18.70
C GLU A 106 -17.77 10.00 17.92
N GLU A 107 -18.04 8.81 17.38
CA GLU A 107 -17.08 8.07 16.56
C GLU A 107 -16.77 8.82 15.25
N ARG A 108 -17.78 9.41 14.60
CA ARG A 108 -17.61 10.22 13.39
C ARG A 108 -16.73 11.44 13.68
N GLU A 109 -17.05 12.18 14.75
CA GLU A 109 -16.26 13.36 15.16
C GLU A 109 -14.81 12.99 15.47
N LYS A 110 -14.57 11.87 16.17
CA LYS A 110 -13.23 11.36 16.45
C LYS A 110 -12.47 11.06 15.17
N ILE A 111 -13.07 10.38 14.19
CA ILE A 111 -12.41 10.05 12.92
C ILE A 111 -12.09 11.32 12.13
N ILE A 112 -13.00 12.30 12.10
CA ILE A 112 -12.76 13.60 11.46
C ILE A 112 -11.56 14.30 12.11
N LYS A 113 -11.47 14.34 13.45
CA LYS A 113 -10.32 14.88 14.18
C LYS A 113 -9.02 14.12 13.84
N ASP A 114 -9.10 12.80 13.75
CA ASP A 114 -7.96 11.98 13.35
C ASP A 114 -7.48 12.33 11.93
N ILE A 115 -8.40 12.52 10.96
CA ILE A 115 -8.08 12.96 9.59
C ILE A 115 -7.40 14.33 9.60
N LEU A 116 -7.99 15.31 10.30
CA LEU A 116 -7.47 16.67 10.37
C LEU A 116 -6.10 16.77 11.08
N SER A 117 -5.81 15.82 11.97
CA SER A 117 -4.52 15.74 12.67
C SER A 117 -3.41 15.09 11.85
N LEU A 118 -3.73 14.52 10.69
CA LEU A 118 -2.72 13.88 9.85
C LEU A 118 -1.79 14.94 9.25
N PRO A 119 -0.48 14.68 9.17
CA PRO A 119 0.42 15.60 8.48
C PRO A 119 0.06 15.70 6.99
N PRO A 120 0.38 16.81 6.30
CA PRO A 120 0.03 17.01 4.89
C PRO A 120 0.73 16.03 3.95
N TYR A 121 1.78 15.37 4.42
CA TYR A 121 2.52 14.36 3.68
C TYR A 121 2.46 13.00 4.37
N ARG A 122 2.66 11.93 3.60
CA ARG A 122 2.70 10.54 4.08
C ARG A 122 4.00 9.88 3.66
N ASP A 123 4.55 9.07 4.55
CA ASP A 123 5.63 8.17 4.15
C ASP A 123 5.09 7.14 3.16
N HIS A 124 5.84 6.94 2.10
CA HIS A 124 5.50 6.01 1.04
C HIS A 124 6.73 5.21 0.63
N ILE A 125 6.51 3.93 0.30
CA ILE A 125 7.58 3.04 -0.10
C ILE A 125 7.36 2.65 -1.55
N VAL A 126 8.35 2.97 -2.38
CA VAL A 126 8.47 2.56 -3.77
C VAL A 126 9.49 1.44 -3.86
N LEU A 127 9.17 0.38 -4.60
CA LEU A 127 10.12 -0.67 -4.89
C LEU A 127 11.00 -0.27 -6.06
N GLN A 128 12.32 -0.36 -5.91
CA GLN A 128 13.26 -0.26 -7.02
C GLN A 128 13.76 -1.64 -7.41
N ILE A 129 13.71 -1.96 -8.69
CA ILE A 129 14.12 -3.25 -9.25
C ILE A 129 15.22 -3.02 -10.28
N PHE A 130 16.29 -3.83 -10.22
CA PHE A 130 17.39 -3.75 -11.16
C PHE A 130 17.10 -4.59 -12.41
N LEU A 131 16.70 -3.90 -13.49
CA LEU A 131 16.38 -4.46 -14.79
C LEU A 131 17.20 -3.76 -15.88
N ASP A 132 17.69 -4.51 -16.84
CA ASP A 132 18.38 -3.97 -18.02
C ASP A 132 19.51 -2.98 -17.68
N ARG A 133 20.24 -3.26 -16.60
CA ARG A 133 21.34 -2.46 -16.04
C ARG A 133 20.93 -1.14 -15.36
N GLU A 134 19.64 -0.96 -15.09
CA GLU A 134 19.11 0.25 -14.45
C GLU A 134 18.22 -0.08 -13.24
N TRP A 135 18.12 0.85 -12.29
CA TRP A 135 17.16 0.80 -11.21
C TRP A 135 15.87 1.51 -11.61
N ILE A 136 14.78 0.75 -11.71
CA ILE A 136 13.48 1.25 -12.15
C ILE A 136 12.52 1.29 -10.95
N ASP A 137 11.83 2.43 -10.79
CA ASP A 137 10.85 2.65 -9.72
C ASP A 137 9.51 1.99 -10.07
N PHE A 138 8.95 1.23 -9.12
CA PHE A 138 7.63 0.62 -9.21
C PHE A 138 6.78 0.97 -7.98
N ASP A 139 5.75 1.78 -8.19
CA ASP A 139 4.73 2.03 -7.18
C ASP A 139 3.61 0.99 -7.30
N ILE A 140 3.63 0.02 -6.40
CA ILE A 140 2.70 -1.11 -6.38
C ILE A 140 1.66 -1.01 -5.24
N ALA A 141 1.55 0.15 -4.61
CA ALA A 141 0.69 0.28 -3.44
C ALA A 141 -0.79 0.10 -3.79
N ARG A 142 -1.32 0.92 -4.71
CA ARG A 142 -2.74 0.82 -5.10
C ARG A 142 -2.93 -0.29 -6.13
N ASP A 143 -3.99 -1.07 -5.95
CA ASP A 143 -4.45 -2.03 -6.95
C ASP A 143 -5.24 -1.31 -8.06
N THR A 144 -5.33 -1.94 -9.22
CA THR A 144 -5.94 -1.36 -10.43
C THR A 144 -7.41 -1.00 -10.21
N ASP A 145 -8.16 -1.83 -9.49
CA ASP A 145 -9.58 -1.56 -9.22
C ASP A 145 -9.78 -0.33 -8.34
N LEU A 146 -8.94 -0.18 -7.29
CA LEU A 146 -8.96 1.00 -6.44
C LEU A 146 -8.62 2.27 -7.23
N ASP A 147 -7.58 2.23 -8.06
CA ASP A 147 -7.16 3.36 -8.88
C ASP A 147 -8.25 3.77 -9.89
N THR A 148 -8.91 2.78 -10.52
CA THR A 148 -10.06 2.98 -11.41
C THR A 148 -11.24 3.60 -10.67
N GLY A 149 -11.58 3.10 -9.50
CA GLY A 149 -12.66 3.64 -8.67
C GLY A 149 -12.41 5.08 -8.22
N MET A 150 -11.16 5.39 -7.80
CA MET A 150 -10.77 6.76 -7.45
C MET A 150 -10.93 7.73 -8.62
N ARG A 151 -10.55 7.32 -9.84
CA ARG A 151 -10.74 8.13 -11.06
C ARG A 151 -12.21 8.35 -11.35
N ALA A 152 -13.02 7.29 -11.30
CA ALA A 152 -14.46 7.36 -11.56
C ALA A 152 -15.22 8.27 -10.58
N LEU A 153 -14.74 8.35 -9.34
CA LEU A 153 -15.31 9.23 -8.31
C LEU A 153 -14.71 10.65 -8.31
N GLY A 154 -13.77 10.94 -9.22
CA GLY A 154 -13.09 12.25 -9.27
C GLY A 154 -12.20 12.55 -8.05
N ILE A 155 -11.83 11.53 -7.29
CA ILE A 155 -10.99 11.66 -6.09
C ILE A 155 -9.54 11.23 -6.31
N TRP A 156 -9.21 10.77 -7.51
CA TRP A 156 -7.85 10.42 -7.87
C TRP A 156 -6.98 11.67 -7.97
N LYS A 157 -5.87 11.67 -7.24
CA LYS A 157 -4.85 12.73 -7.35
C LYS A 157 -3.51 12.09 -7.69
N LYS A 158 -2.72 12.75 -8.54
CA LYS A 158 -1.34 12.37 -8.79
C LYS A 158 -0.56 12.53 -7.49
N ARG A 159 0.25 11.53 -7.15
CA ARG A 159 1.16 11.63 -6.01
C ARG A 159 2.31 12.57 -6.36
N GLU A 160 2.56 13.55 -5.52
CA GLU A 160 3.68 14.47 -5.64
C GLU A 160 4.70 14.17 -4.55
N ILE A 161 5.97 14.07 -4.94
CA ILE A 161 7.05 13.81 -3.99
C ILE A 161 7.34 15.12 -3.25
N PHE A 162 7.16 15.10 -1.93
CA PHE A 162 7.55 16.19 -1.04
C PHE A 162 9.05 16.12 -0.71
N SER A 163 9.56 14.92 -0.38
CA SER A 163 10.97 14.69 -0.12
C SER A 163 11.33 13.21 -0.29
N GLU A 164 12.60 12.94 -0.53
CA GLU A 164 13.16 11.59 -0.48
C GLU A 164 13.86 11.38 0.87
N GLU A 165 13.56 10.28 1.57
CA GLU A 165 14.23 9.92 2.82
C GLU A 165 15.45 9.02 2.59
N GLY A 166 15.51 8.33 1.46
CA GLY A 166 16.65 7.54 1.06
C GLY A 166 16.32 6.21 0.39
N ILE A 167 17.38 5.51 0.04
CA ILE A 167 17.36 4.21 -0.60
C ILE A 167 17.92 3.17 0.38
N PHE A 168 17.19 2.06 0.55
CA PHE A 168 17.48 1.03 1.55
C PHE A 168 17.46 -0.37 0.94
N HIS A 169 18.46 -1.19 1.24
CA HIS A 169 18.44 -2.62 0.88
C HIS A 169 17.55 -3.46 1.82
N SER A 170 17.37 -3.00 3.07
CA SER A 170 16.40 -3.53 4.03
C SER A 170 15.64 -2.37 4.69
N LEU A 171 14.38 -2.59 4.99
CA LEU A 171 13.55 -1.62 5.73
C LEU A 171 13.60 -1.81 7.24
N ASP A 172 14.27 -2.84 7.78
CA ASP A 172 14.18 -3.22 9.19
C ASP A 172 14.52 -2.06 10.13
N GLY A 173 15.65 -1.38 9.90
CA GLY A 173 16.04 -0.24 10.72
C GLY A 173 15.11 0.97 10.58
N TRP A 174 14.59 1.22 9.38
CA TRP A 174 13.65 2.30 9.13
C TRP A 174 12.29 2.01 9.79
N LEU A 175 11.77 0.78 9.63
CA LEU A 175 10.52 0.33 10.24
C LEU A 175 10.59 0.39 11.77
N ARG A 176 11.70 -0.07 12.38
CA ARG A 176 11.90 0.00 13.83
C ARG A 176 11.76 1.44 14.34
N ARG A 177 12.51 2.39 13.78
CA ARG A 177 12.41 3.80 14.17
C ARG A 177 11.00 4.39 13.97
N ARG A 178 10.29 3.91 12.95
CA ARG A 178 8.92 4.33 12.70
C ARG A 178 7.94 3.77 13.73
N MET A 179 8.09 2.51 14.10
CA MET A 179 7.26 1.87 15.14
C MET A 179 7.48 2.48 16.51
N GLU A 180 8.74 2.77 16.89
CA GLU A 180 9.07 3.46 18.14
C GLU A 180 8.35 4.83 18.22
N ARG A 181 8.36 5.62 17.14
CA ARG A 181 7.61 6.88 17.07
C ARG A 181 6.09 6.72 17.16
N ARG A 182 5.58 5.52 16.83
CA ARG A 182 4.15 5.21 16.77
C ARG A 182 3.59 4.65 18.07
N ALA A 183 4.41 4.02 18.90
CA ALA A 183 4.01 3.46 20.20
C ALA A 183 3.26 4.47 21.10
N VAL A 184 3.43 5.78 20.82
CA VAL A 184 2.72 6.89 21.48
C VAL A 184 1.27 7.08 20.99
N ARG A 185 0.81 6.38 19.93
CA ARG A 185 -0.51 6.60 19.28
C ARG A 185 -1.37 5.34 19.34
N GLN A 186 -1.77 4.92 20.54
CA GLN A 186 -2.74 3.83 20.71
C GLN A 186 -4.15 4.31 20.30
N GLY A 187 -4.97 3.40 19.69
CA GLY A 187 -6.40 3.65 19.44
C GLY A 187 -6.83 3.84 17.99
N ARG A 188 -6.05 3.38 16.99
CA ARG A 188 -6.37 3.56 15.55
C ARG A 188 -7.19 2.43 14.90
N ALA A 189 -7.61 1.41 15.66
CA ALA A 189 -8.35 0.27 15.08
C ALA A 189 -9.62 0.72 14.36
N LEU A 190 -10.43 1.57 15.00
CA LEU A 190 -11.65 2.12 14.40
C LEU A 190 -11.33 2.96 13.15
N PHE A 191 -10.30 3.82 13.20
CA PHE A 191 -9.87 4.61 12.05
C PHE A 191 -9.48 3.72 10.87
N PHE A 192 -8.67 2.67 11.09
CA PHE A 192 -8.29 1.73 10.02
C PHE A 192 -9.51 0.98 9.48
N GLN A 193 -10.40 0.52 10.35
CA GLN A 193 -11.62 -0.17 9.94
C GLN A 193 -12.46 0.70 9.00
N VAL A 194 -12.72 1.94 9.37
CA VAL A 194 -13.56 2.87 8.59
C VAL A 194 -12.88 3.28 7.29
N VAL A 195 -11.59 3.59 7.31
CA VAL A 195 -10.84 3.89 6.07
C VAL A 195 -10.83 2.69 5.13
N ASN A 196 -10.61 1.46 5.65
CA ASN A 196 -10.61 0.26 4.83
C ASN A 196 -12.00 -0.06 4.25
N GLN A 197 -13.08 0.22 4.97
CA GLN A 197 -14.45 0.12 4.44
C GLN A 197 -14.64 1.06 3.23
N VAL A 198 -14.20 2.30 3.33
CA VAL A 198 -14.30 3.26 2.22
C VAL A 198 -13.36 2.89 1.06
N ILE A 199 -12.16 2.39 1.34
CA ILE A 199 -11.27 1.84 0.30
C ILE A 199 -11.96 0.72 -0.48
N GLU A 200 -12.64 -0.20 0.21
CA GLU A 200 -13.36 -1.30 -0.46
C GLU A 200 -14.55 -0.80 -1.29
N GLU A 201 -15.30 0.17 -0.80
CA GLU A 201 -16.38 0.80 -1.56
C GLU A 201 -15.87 1.44 -2.86
N VAL A 202 -14.78 2.19 -2.79
CA VAL A 202 -14.13 2.81 -3.97
C VAL A 202 -13.63 1.73 -4.94
N ARG A 203 -13.04 0.65 -4.43
CA ARG A 203 -12.60 -0.50 -5.24
C ARG A 203 -13.76 -1.18 -5.95
N MET A 204 -14.87 -1.41 -5.27
CA MET A 204 -16.09 -2.00 -5.86
C MET A 204 -16.62 -1.12 -6.99
N LYS A 205 -16.57 0.20 -6.86
CA LYS A 205 -16.89 1.12 -7.96
C LYS A 205 -15.97 0.91 -9.15
N GLY A 206 -14.67 0.72 -8.93
CA GLY A 206 -13.72 0.42 -10.00
C GLY A 206 -14.02 -0.89 -10.72
N ARG A 207 -14.37 -1.95 -9.99
CA ARG A 207 -14.77 -3.24 -10.56
C ARG A 207 -16.03 -3.15 -11.41
N SER A 208 -16.99 -2.33 -11.02
CA SER A 208 -18.25 -2.18 -11.76
C SER A 208 -18.12 -1.49 -13.11
N ILE A 209 -16.97 -0.89 -13.42
CA ILE A 209 -16.70 -0.13 -14.64
C ILE A 209 -15.84 -0.94 -15.63
N ARG A 210 -15.12 -1.94 -15.14
CA ARG A 210 -14.29 -2.86 -15.94
C ARG A 210 -15.10 -4.03 -16.44
#